data_9ba58817241c91ab209f958cf940b9bf
#
_entry.id   9ba58817241c91ab209f958cf940b9bf
#
_cell.length_a   1.000
_cell.length_b   1.000
_cell.length_c   1.000
_cell.angle_alpha   90.00
_cell.angle_beta   90.00
_cell.angle_gamma   90.00
#
_symmetry.space_group_name_H-M   'P 1'
#
loop_
_entity.id
_entity.type
_entity.pdbx_description
1 polymer ?
#
loop_
_entity_poly.entity_id
_entity_poly.type
_entity_poly.pdbx_seq_one_letter_code
_entity_poly.pdbx_strand_id
1 'polypeptide(L)'
;MKNLDNVKRIADDIKTITIQWATNIAREACKIMEQELRNWKFESHDELSRFFNEASQMLIDARETEPLLRNAMKYAKSKLKKWENANQIADAFREYLWWIEREEDIRPKIWAEIIHNWDDVFTHCHSKSVVDILLKARNDWKKIHVYNTETRPLYQWRKTSLDLLNAWVPDTMVVDSSAWFFVDNTLWNTVDIKEIFLWSDCIKPDWTVINKIWSFSIWLSAWNSWVPLYVVWSLLKVDTTDKVWIETRSGKELRPEAPDWLDIVNFAFDRIPHKCITGIITEFGVIRPENLMREVKKHYPWMLE
;
A
#
# COMPACT_ATOMS: atom_id res chain seq x y z
N MET A 1 0.08 -19.06 30.98
CA MET A 1 -0.08 -18.37 29.67
C MET A 1 1.30 -17.93 29.25
N LYS A 2 1.64 -18.07 27.98
CA LYS A 2 2.87 -17.47 27.41
C LYS A 2 2.76 -15.96 27.51
N ASN A 3 3.88 -15.29 27.77
CA ASN A 3 3.90 -13.85 27.87
C ASN A 3 3.79 -13.21 26.48
N LEU A 4 2.87 -12.29 26.28
CA LEU A 4 2.63 -11.55 25.03
C LEU A 4 3.20 -10.11 25.05
N ASP A 5 4.02 -9.77 26.05
CA ASP A 5 4.50 -8.40 26.25
C ASP A 5 5.24 -7.85 25.02
N ASN A 6 6.05 -8.69 24.35
CA ASN A 6 6.76 -8.27 23.13
C ASN A 6 5.80 -8.02 21.98
N VAL A 7 4.79 -8.88 21.80
CA VAL A 7 3.74 -8.71 20.77
C VAL A 7 2.94 -7.45 21.05
N LYS A 8 2.56 -7.23 22.32
CA LYS A 8 1.84 -6.04 22.76
C LYS A 8 2.62 -4.76 22.49
N ARG A 9 3.92 -4.75 22.77
CA ARG A 9 4.78 -3.60 22.49
C ARG A 9 4.76 -3.25 21.00
N ILE A 10 4.89 -4.23 20.11
CA ILE A 10 4.82 -4.00 18.65
C ILE A 10 3.41 -3.52 18.24
N ALA A 11 2.36 -4.09 18.80
CA ALA A 11 0.99 -3.65 18.56
C ALA A 11 0.77 -2.18 19.01
N ASP A 12 1.29 -1.80 20.16
CA ASP A 12 1.22 -0.41 20.66
C ASP A 12 2.04 0.54 19.77
N ASP A 13 3.23 0.15 19.30
CA ASP A 13 4.05 0.92 18.37
C ASP A 13 3.36 1.13 17.01
N ILE A 14 2.61 0.14 16.53
CA ILE A 14 1.76 0.25 15.33
C ILE A 14 0.60 1.22 15.58
N LYS A 15 -0.11 1.07 16.69
CA LYS A 15 -1.27 1.89 17.06
C LYS A 15 -0.92 3.36 17.25
N THR A 16 0.25 3.65 17.83
CA THR A 16 0.75 5.02 18.06
C THR A 16 1.46 5.61 16.85
N ILE A 17 1.47 4.90 15.71
CA ILE A 17 2.11 5.34 14.46
C ILE A 17 3.65 5.49 14.62
N THR A 18 4.26 4.87 15.62
CA THR A 18 5.71 4.75 15.76
C THR A 18 6.26 3.84 14.65
N ILE A 19 5.55 2.74 14.38
CA ILE A 19 5.76 1.90 13.18
C ILE A 19 4.75 2.34 12.13
N GLN A 20 5.25 2.91 11.03
CA GLN A 20 4.46 3.44 9.92
C GLN A 20 4.68 2.62 8.65
N TRP A 21 3.78 2.81 7.66
CA TRP A 21 3.79 2.21 6.33
C TRP A 21 3.44 0.71 6.34
N ALA A 22 2.52 0.35 5.48
CA ALA A 22 1.95 -1.01 5.37
C ALA A 22 3.02 -2.12 5.37
N THR A 23 4.10 -1.93 4.62
CA THR A 23 5.19 -2.90 4.53
C THR A 23 5.97 -3.04 5.84
N ASN A 24 6.28 -1.92 6.52
CA ASN A 24 7.00 -1.97 7.79
C ASN A 24 6.15 -2.57 8.90
N ILE A 25 4.86 -2.24 8.93
CA ILE A 25 3.89 -2.82 9.87
C ILE A 25 3.85 -4.34 9.70
N ALA A 26 3.70 -4.83 8.48
CA ALA A 26 3.69 -6.27 8.21
C ALA A 26 5.04 -6.93 8.56
N ARG A 27 6.17 -6.27 8.25
CA ARG A 27 7.51 -6.79 8.58
C ARG A 27 7.71 -6.96 10.08
N GLU A 28 7.44 -5.93 10.87
CA GLU A 28 7.65 -5.99 12.31
C GLU A 28 6.68 -6.99 12.98
N ALA A 29 5.44 -7.05 12.49
CA ALA A 29 4.49 -8.05 12.94
C ALA A 29 4.93 -9.49 12.60
N CYS A 30 5.43 -9.74 11.38
CA CYS A 30 5.95 -11.07 11.02
C CYS A 30 7.19 -11.43 11.83
N LYS A 31 8.13 -10.50 12.02
CA LYS A 31 9.35 -10.75 12.81
C LYS A 31 9.05 -11.11 14.25
N ILE A 32 8.16 -10.36 14.91
CA ILE A 32 7.82 -10.66 16.30
C ILE A 32 7.10 -11.99 16.42
N MET A 33 6.19 -12.32 15.51
CA MET A 33 5.51 -13.63 15.52
C MET A 33 6.48 -14.78 15.26
N GLU A 34 7.39 -14.64 14.29
CA GLU A 34 8.45 -15.61 14.05
C GLU A 34 9.31 -15.82 15.30
N GLN A 35 9.77 -14.74 15.91
CA GLN A 35 10.62 -14.77 17.10
C GLN A 35 9.92 -15.47 18.27
N GLU A 36 8.69 -15.10 18.58
CA GLU A 36 7.94 -15.69 19.69
C GLU A 36 7.65 -17.18 19.46
N LEU A 37 7.27 -17.58 18.24
CA LEU A 37 7.03 -18.98 17.89
C LEU A 37 8.29 -19.84 18.02
N ARG A 38 9.49 -19.30 17.76
CA ARG A 38 10.76 -20.00 17.91
C ARG A 38 11.26 -20.06 19.35
N ASN A 39 11.00 -19.00 20.12
CA ASN A 39 11.49 -18.88 21.49
C ASN A 39 10.67 -19.71 22.50
N TRP A 40 9.40 -19.98 22.17
CA TRP A 40 8.52 -20.69 23.09
C TRP A 40 8.40 -22.18 22.76
N LYS A 41 8.46 -23.00 23.82
CA LYS A 41 8.10 -24.40 23.73
C LYS A 41 6.61 -24.55 24.07
N PHE A 42 5.85 -25.07 23.11
CA PHE A 42 4.42 -25.37 23.29
C PHE A 42 4.24 -26.84 23.64
N GLU A 43 3.42 -27.11 24.64
CA GLU A 43 3.17 -28.46 25.13
C GLU A 43 2.08 -29.17 24.33
N SER A 44 1.19 -28.40 23.65
CA SER A 44 0.13 -28.95 22.83
C SER A 44 -0.20 -28.03 21.68
N HIS A 45 -0.88 -28.59 20.66
CA HIS A 45 -1.41 -27.82 19.54
C HIS A 45 -2.47 -26.78 19.98
N ASP A 46 -3.24 -27.10 21.03
CA ASP A 46 -4.22 -26.18 21.60
C ASP A 46 -3.57 -24.96 22.25
N GLU A 47 -2.44 -25.15 22.91
CA GLU A 47 -1.67 -24.05 23.49
C GLU A 47 -1.08 -23.17 22.40
N LEU A 48 -0.50 -23.78 21.37
CA LEU A 48 0.02 -23.08 20.20
C LEU A 48 -1.09 -22.28 19.48
N SER A 49 -2.24 -22.90 19.28
CA SER A 49 -3.39 -22.27 18.61
C SER A 49 -3.93 -21.08 19.40
N ARG A 50 -4.04 -21.19 20.72
CA ARG A 50 -4.47 -20.05 21.57
C ARG A 50 -3.49 -18.91 21.51
N PHE A 51 -2.20 -19.18 21.70
CA PHE A 51 -1.15 -18.17 21.59
C PHE A 51 -1.20 -17.46 20.22
N PHE A 52 -1.21 -18.24 19.13
CA PHE A 52 -1.23 -17.71 17.78
C PHE A 52 -2.45 -16.80 17.52
N ASN A 53 -3.65 -17.26 17.90
CA ASN A 53 -4.87 -16.48 17.68
C ASN A 53 -4.88 -15.19 18.50
N GLU A 54 -4.45 -15.23 19.76
CA GLU A 54 -4.40 -14.06 20.65
C GLU A 54 -3.37 -13.04 20.16
N ALA A 55 -2.15 -13.48 19.84
CA ALA A 55 -1.09 -12.63 19.31
C ALA A 55 -1.47 -12.01 17.94
N SER A 56 -2.01 -12.81 17.03
CA SER A 56 -2.45 -12.34 15.72
C SER A 56 -3.57 -11.32 15.82
N GLN A 57 -4.56 -11.54 16.69
CA GLN A 57 -5.66 -10.61 16.86
C GLN A 57 -5.18 -9.28 17.44
N MET A 58 -4.28 -9.30 18.42
CA MET A 58 -3.69 -8.09 19.01
C MET A 58 -2.98 -7.22 17.94
N LEU A 59 -2.22 -7.85 17.04
CA LEU A 59 -1.54 -7.13 15.95
C LEU A 59 -2.53 -6.59 14.92
N ILE A 60 -3.57 -7.35 14.56
CA ILE A 60 -4.60 -6.94 13.60
C ILE A 60 -5.40 -5.76 14.17
N ASP A 61 -5.79 -5.80 15.44
CA ASP A 61 -6.57 -4.74 16.10
C ASP A 61 -5.77 -3.43 16.24
N ALA A 62 -4.44 -3.51 16.23
CA ALA A 62 -3.58 -2.34 16.24
C ALA A 62 -3.76 -1.47 14.99
N ARG A 63 -4.06 -2.09 13.83
CA ARG A 63 -4.38 -1.40 12.58
C ARG A 63 -5.22 -2.25 11.63
N GLU A 64 -6.52 -2.21 11.81
CA GLU A 64 -7.49 -3.01 11.03
C GLU A 64 -7.48 -2.72 9.53
N THR A 65 -7.00 -1.54 9.13
CA THR A 65 -6.99 -1.09 7.73
C THR A 65 -5.82 -1.64 6.90
N GLU A 66 -4.95 -2.50 7.47
CA GLU A 66 -3.75 -2.99 6.80
C GLU A 66 -3.90 -4.44 6.29
N PRO A 67 -4.30 -4.64 5.01
CA PRO A 67 -4.49 -5.98 4.47
C PRO A 67 -3.22 -6.83 4.47
N LEU A 68 -2.04 -6.21 4.25
CA LEU A 68 -0.77 -6.93 4.19
C LEU A 68 -0.47 -7.66 5.51
N LEU A 69 -0.73 -7.00 6.64
CA LEU A 69 -0.62 -7.60 7.96
C LEU A 69 -1.63 -8.74 8.17
N ARG A 70 -2.91 -8.48 7.86
CA ARG A 70 -3.96 -9.50 8.00
C ARG A 70 -3.67 -10.75 7.16
N ASN A 71 -3.20 -10.54 5.93
CA ASN A 71 -2.87 -11.63 5.03
C ASN A 71 -1.65 -12.44 5.50
N ALA A 72 -0.64 -11.79 6.13
CA ALA A 72 0.45 -12.51 6.77
C ALA A 72 -0.04 -13.46 7.88
N MET A 73 -0.92 -12.96 8.75
CA MET A 73 -1.52 -13.77 9.81
C MET A 73 -2.39 -14.90 9.23
N LYS A 74 -3.16 -14.60 8.17
CA LYS A 74 -3.99 -15.60 7.47
C LYS A 74 -3.13 -16.70 6.84
N TYR A 75 -2.02 -16.33 6.20
CA TYR A 75 -1.08 -17.32 5.64
C TYR A 75 -0.52 -18.24 6.71
N ALA A 76 0.03 -17.69 7.79
CA ALA A 76 0.54 -18.49 8.89
C ALA A 76 -0.55 -19.36 9.56
N LYS A 77 -1.80 -18.82 9.67
CA LYS A 77 -2.95 -19.58 10.16
C LYS A 77 -3.30 -20.78 9.27
N SER A 78 -3.07 -20.71 7.96
CA SER A 78 -3.28 -21.85 7.06
C SER A 78 -2.35 -23.03 7.39
N LYS A 79 -1.13 -22.74 7.87
CA LYS A 79 -0.18 -23.73 8.35
C LYS A 79 -0.63 -24.34 9.69
N LEU A 80 -1.08 -23.48 10.61
CA LEU A 80 -1.63 -23.93 11.89
C LEU A 80 -2.79 -24.92 11.69
N LYS A 81 -3.71 -24.67 10.76
CA LYS A 81 -4.80 -25.57 10.41
C LYS A 81 -4.32 -26.93 9.88
N LYS A 82 -3.12 -27.01 9.29
CA LYS A 82 -2.50 -28.25 8.80
C LYS A 82 -1.76 -29.04 9.88
N TRP A 83 -1.92 -28.66 11.15
CA TRP A 83 -1.27 -29.30 12.30
C TRP A 83 0.26 -29.21 12.28
N GLU A 84 0.79 -28.18 11.63
CA GLU A 84 2.21 -27.89 11.62
C GLU A 84 2.68 -27.42 13.02
N ASN A 85 3.95 -27.68 13.34
CA ASN A 85 4.54 -27.27 14.62
C ASN A 85 4.91 -25.78 14.63
N ALA A 86 5.24 -25.22 15.78
CA ALA A 86 5.56 -23.81 15.96
C ALA A 86 6.69 -23.31 15.03
N ASN A 87 7.72 -24.14 14.79
CA ASN A 87 8.81 -23.76 13.89
C ASN A 87 8.36 -23.67 12.42
N GLN A 88 7.49 -24.56 11.96
CA GLN A 88 6.93 -24.52 10.61
C GLN A 88 6.02 -23.32 10.40
N ILE A 89 5.27 -22.91 11.45
CA ILE A 89 4.47 -21.70 11.41
C ILE A 89 5.38 -20.45 11.43
N ALA A 90 6.47 -20.47 12.19
CA ALA A 90 7.49 -19.43 12.17
C ALA A 90 8.14 -19.30 10.78
N ASP A 91 8.41 -20.43 10.11
CA ASP A 91 8.92 -20.44 8.73
C ASP A 91 7.94 -19.81 7.74
N ALA A 92 6.62 -19.94 7.96
CA ALA A 92 5.63 -19.26 7.12
C ALA A 92 5.74 -17.73 7.20
N PHE A 93 6.03 -17.16 8.37
CA PHE A 93 6.29 -15.73 8.47
C PHE A 93 7.57 -15.31 7.74
N ARG A 94 8.62 -16.12 7.80
CA ARG A 94 9.86 -15.89 7.05
C ARG A 94 9.62 -15.97 5.54
N GLU A 95 8.85 -16.94 5.09
CA GLU A 95 8.46 -17.08 3.68
C GLU A 95 7.64 -15.88 3.20
N TYR A 96 6.70 -15.40 4.02
CA TYR A 96 5.92 -14.21 3.70
C TYR A 96 6.78 -12.95 3.62
N LEU A 97 7.75 -12.78 4.51
CA LEU A 97 8.73 -11.70 4.45
C LEU A 97 9.56 -11.75 3.17
N TRP A 98 10.01 -12.94 2.77
CA TRP A 98 10.74 -13.14 1.52
C TRP A 98 9.89 -12.75 0.30
N TRP A 99 8.59 -13.05 0.28
CA TRP A 99 7.70 -12.59 -0.80
C TRP A 99 7.64 -11.06 -0.86
N ILE A 100 7.49 -10.39 0.27
CA ILE A 100 7.48 -8.91 0.33
C ILE A 100 8.80 -8.35 -0.24
N GLU A 101 9.95 -8.87 0.17
CA GLU A 101 11.26 -8.42 -0.31
C GLU A 101 11.44 -8.66 -1.80
N ARG A 102 11.05 -9.84 -2.27
CA ARG A 102 11.11 -10.19 -3.68
C ARG A 102 10.25 -9.27 -4.56
N GLU A 103 9.05 -8.93 -4.11
CA GLU A 103 8.17 -8.01 -4.82
C GLU A 103 8.78 -6.62 -4.95
N GLU A 104 9.38 -6.11 -3.89
CA GLU A 104 10.05 -4.80 -3.90
C GLU A 104 11.22 -4.75 -4.88
N ASP A 105 11.93 -5.85 -5.08
CA ASP A 105 13.05 -5.95 -6.02
C ASP A 105 12.60 -6.14 -7.48
N ILE A 106 11.53 -6.89 -7.70
CA ILE A 106 11.06 -7.23 -9.06
C ILE A 106 10.26 -6.09 -9.69
N ARG A 107 9.34 -5.49 -8.96
CA ARG A 107 8.44 -4.46 -9.50
C ARG A 107 9.14 -3.34 -10.25
N PRO A 108 10.17 -2.66 -9.70
CA PRO A 108 10.83 -1.59 -10.42
C PRO A 108 11.47 -2.03 -11.74
N LYS A 109 12.00 -3.26 -11.79
CA LYS A 109 12.69 -3.80 -12.98
C LYS A 109 11.75 -4.02 -14.15
N ILE A 110 10.55 -4.53 -13.87
CA ILE A 110 9.56 -4.84 -14.90
C ILE A 110 8.85 -3.56 -15.38
N TRP A 111 8.58 -2.64 -14.46
CA TRP A 111 7.60 -1.58 -14.71
C TRP A 111 8.19 -0.26 -15.15
N ALA A 112 9.49 -0.04 -14.92
CA ALA A 112 10.17 1.09 -15.54
C ALA A 112 10.06 1.06 -17.07
N GLU A 113 9.79 -0.11 -17.68
CA GLU A 113 9.64 -0.26 -19.14
C GLU A 113 8.39 0.46 -19.69
N ILE A 114 7.35 0.68 -18.88
CA ILE A 114 6.16 1.44 -19.30
C ILE A 114 6.53 2.90 -19.55
N ILE A 115 7.44 3.46 -18.75
CA ILE A 115 7.87 4.85 -18.85
C ILE A 115 8.82 4.99 -20.02
N HIS A 116 8.59 5.97 -20.90
CA HIS A 116 9.46 6.25 -22.03
C HIS A 116 10.38 7.45 -21.75
N ASN A 117 11.33 7.65 -22.65
CA ASN A 117 12.23 8.79 -22.54
C ASN A 117 11.49 10.09 -22.88
N TRP A 118 11.62 11.09 -22.03
CA TRP A 118 10.96 12.39 -22.09
C TRP A 118 9.49 12.40 -21.66
N ASP A 119 9.03 11.37 -20.95
CA ASP A 119 7.69 11.36 -20.39
C ASP A 119 7.54 12.34 -19.22
N ASP A 120 6.42 13.06 -19.24
CA ASP A 120 5.88 13.75 -18.09
C ASP A 120 4.95 12.76 -17.33
N VAL A 121 5.31 12.45 -16.10
CA VAL A 121 4.63 11.46 -15.28
C VAL A 121 3.95 12.14 -14.10
N PHE A 122 2.71 11.75 -13.81
CA PHE A 122 1.98 12.30 -12.67
C PHE A 122 1.84 11.27 -11.54
N THR A 123 1.97 11.73 -10.31
CA THR A 123 1.74 10.90 -9.11
C THR A 123 1.10 11.69 -7.98
N HIS A 124 0.68 10.98 -6.93
CA HIS A 124 0.03 11.57 -5.76
C HIS A 124 0.43 10.82 -4.49
N CYS A 125 0.63 11.56 -3.40
CA CYS A 125 1.05 11.03 -2.12
C CYS A 125 2.50 10.48 -2.16
N HIS A 126 2.87 9.73 -1.13
CA HIS A 126 4.17 9.06 -1.09
C HIS A 126 3.96 7.54 -1.17
N SER A 127 4.63 6.92 -2.12
CA SER A 127 4.75 5.48 -2.20
C SER A 127 6.16 5.09 -2.59
N LYS A 128 6.83 4.35 -1.73
CA LYS A 128 8.15 3.80 -2.04
C LYS A 128 8.14 3.03 -3.37
N SER A 129 7.10 2.22 -3.62
CA SER A 129 7.01 1.42 -4.85
C SER A 129 6.88 2.27 -6.11
N VAL A 130 6.14 3.38 -6.06
CA VAL A 130 6.08 4.32 -7.18
C VAL A 130 7.43 5.01 -7.36
N VAL A 131 8.03 5.51 -6.30
CA VAL A 131 9.36 6.13 -6.34
C VAL A 131 10.39 5.16 -6.91
N ASP A 132 10.44 3.91 -6.45
CA ASP A 132 11.39 2.90 -6.94
C ASP A 132 11.27 2.67 -8.46
N ILE A 133 10.05 2.70 -9.03
CA ILE A 133 9.82 2.61 -10.49
C ILE A 133 10.39 3.83 -11.21
N LEU A 134 10.15 5.03 -10.72
CA LEU A 134 10.64 6.28 -11.29
C LEU A 134 12.17 6.34 -11.23
N LEU A 135 12.75 5.95 -10.10
CA LEU A 135 14.21 5.88 -9.93
C LEU A 135 14.84 4.82 -10.85
N LYS A 136 14.16 3.69 -11.04
CA LYS A 136 14.63 2.67 -11.99
C LYS A 136 14.61 3.19 -13.43
N ALA A 137 13.54 3.89 -13.85
CA ALA A 137 13.48 4.53 -15.17
C ALA A 137 14.64 5.52 -15.34
N ARG A 138 14.94 6.33 -14.33
CA ARG A 138 16.08 7.24 -14.32
C ARG A 138 17.42 6.51 -14.41
N ASN A 139 17.59 5.42 -13.68
CA ASN A 139 18.80 4.59 -13.71
C ASN A 139 18.99 3.89 -15.08
N ASP A 140 17.90 3.66 -15.79
CA ASP A 140 17.91 3.16 -17.18
C ASP A 140 18.13 4.29 -18.22
N TRP A 141 18.65 5.46 -17.74
CA TRP A 141 18.99 6.63 -18.55
C TRP A 141 17.79 7.35 -19.19
N LYS A 142 16.55 7.07 -18.77
CA LYS A 142 15.40 7.81 -19.24
C LYS A 142 15.37 9.21 -18.61
N LYS A 143 15.13 10.20 -19.41
CA LYS A 143 14.86 11.58 -18.97
C LYS A 143 13.37 11.67 -18.75
N ILE A 144 12.95 11.90 -17.54
CA ILE A 144 11.54 12.03 -17.15
C ILE A 144 11.38 13.28 -16.30
N HIS A 145 10.16 13.80 -16.27
CA HIS A 145 9.76 14.83 -15.34
C HIS A 145 8.56 14.34 -14.55
N VAL A 146 8.61 14.49 -13.23
CA VAL A 146 7.54 14.05 -12.34
C VAL A 146 6.75 15.24 -11.83
N TYR A 147 5.44 15.14 -11.91
CA TYR A 147 4.49 16.06 -11.30
C TYR A 147 3.83 15.35 -10.13
N ASN A 148 3.86 15.93 -8.94
CA ASN A 148 3.20 15.33 -7.80
C ASN A 148 2.43 16.38 -6.99
N THR A 149 1.36 15.93 -6.32
CA THR A 149 0.50 16.82 -5.54
C THR A 149 1.01 17.00 -4.12
N GLU A 150 0.63 18.11 -3.47
CA GLU A 150 1.05 18.42 -2.09
C GLU A 150 0.55 17.44 -1.03
N THR A 151 -0.51 16.68 -1.32
CA THR A 151 -1.09 15.67 -0.42
C THR A 151 -1.45 16.22 0.96
N ARG A 152 -2.36 17.19 0.99
CA ARG A 152 -2.90 17.69 2.27
C ARG A 152 -3.69 16.60 3.01
N PRO A 153 -3.77 16.66 4.36
CA PRO A 153 -3.14 17.66 5.25
C PRO A 153 -1.70 17.32 5.65
N LEU A 154 -1.22 16.08 5.43
CA LEU A 154 0.04 15.58 5.99
C LEU A 154 1.28 15.89 5.12
N TYR A 155 1.08 16.42 3.91
CA TYR A 155 2.16 16.80 2.99
C TYR A 155 3.17 15.68 2.71
N GLN A 156 2.68 14.47 2.49
CA GLN A 156 3.51 13.28 2.27
C GLN A 156 4.36 13.36 0.99
N TRP A 157 4.00 14.22 0.04
CA TRP A 157 4.78 14.55 -1.14
C TRP A 157 6.23 14.96 -0.83
N ARG A 158 6.48 15.60 0.33
CA ARG A 158 7.81 16.06 0.71
C ARG A 158 8.84 14.94 0.68
N LYS A 159 8.43 13.73 1.07
CA LYS A 159 9.30 12.56 0.98
C LYS A 159 9.49 12.12 -0.47
N THR A 160 8.44 12.09 -1.28
CA THR A 160 8.52 11.77 -2.72
C THR A 160 9.48 12.71 -3.43
N SER A 161 9.27 14.02 -3.29
CA SER A 161 10.15 15.02 -3.90
C SER A 161 11.61 14.90 -3.44
N LEU A 162 11.82 14.67 -2.15
CA LEU A 162 13.19 14.51 -1.63
C LEU A 162 13.88 13.28 -2.27
N ASP A 163 13.19 12.15 -2.33
CA ASP A 163 13.72 10.92 -2.92
C ASP A 163 14.04 11.11 -4.43
N LEU A 164 13.15 11.78 -5.17
CA LEU A 164 13.33 12.07 -6.60
C LEU A 164 14.48 13.05 -6.85
N LEU A 165 14.51 14.17 -6.14
CA LEU A 165 15.54 15.20 -6.30
C LEU A 165 16.94 14.69 -5.93
N ASN A 166 17.06 13.87 -4.89
CA ASN A 166 18.33 13.23 -4.52
C ASN A 166 18.84 12.29 -5.63
N ALA A 167 17.95 11.78 -6.47
CA ALA A 167 18.28 10.95 -7.63
C ALA A 167 18.39 11.75 -8.95
N TRP A 168 18.36 13.10 -8.87
CA TRP A 168 18.40 13.98 -10.05
C TRP A 168 17.24 13.74 -11.02
N VAL A 169 16.05 13.42 -10.51
CA VAL A 169 14.80 13.38 -11.25
C VAL A 169 14.11 14.72 -11.06
N PRO A 170 13.85 15.49 -12.14
CA PRO A 170 13.08 16.72 -12.05
C PRO A 170 11.69 16.45 -11.46
N ASP A 171 11.28 17.24 -10.49
CA ASP A 171 10.03 17.12 -9.79
C ASP A 171 9.33 18.48 -9.66
N THR A 172 8.04 18.52 -9.97
CA THR A 172 7.20 19.71 -9.81
C THR A 172 6.04 19.39 -8.88
N MET A 173 5.99 20.09 -7.77
CA MET A 173 4.87 20.02 -6.83
C MET A 173 3.72 20.90 -7.31
N VAL A 174 2.50 20.35 -7.25
CA VAL A 174 1.26 21.06 -7.55
C VAL A 174 0.29 20.95 -6.36
N VAL A 175 -0.63 21.90 -6.20
CA VAL A 175 -1.66 21.80 -5.16
C VAL A 175 -2.67 20.72 -5.52
N ASP A 176 -3.20 20.00 -4.53
CA ASP A 176 -4.12 18.88 -4.75
C ASP A 176 -5.32 19.25 -5.63
N SER A 177 -5.90 20.41 -5.40
CA SER A 177 -7.07 20.89 -6.13
C SER A 177 -6.81 21.27 -7.59
N SER A 178 -5.55 21.43 -8.00
CA SER A 178 -5.17 21.75 -9.38
C SER A 178 -4.70 20.53 -10.18
N ALA A 179 -4.70 19.33 -9.59
CA ALA A 179 -4.25 18.11 -10.27
C ALA A 179 -4.94 17.91 -11.63
N TRP A 180 -6.25 18.17 -11.69
CA TRP A 180 -7.04 18.07 -12.92
C TRP A 180 -6.47 18.93 -14.06
N PHE A 181 -5.98 20.13 -13.77
CA PHE A 181 -5.44 21.04 -14.75
C PHE A 181 -4.17 20.48 -15.42
N PHE A 182 -3.34 19.79 -14.69
CA PHE A 182 -2.12 19.17 -15.22
C PHE A 182 -2.41 17.87 -15.96
N VAL A 183 -3.40 17.10 -15.50
CA VAL A 183 -3.79 15.82 -16.09
C VAL A 183 -4.67 16.01 -17.33
N ASP A 184 -5.44 17.09 -17.40
CA ASP A 184 -6.32 17.37 -18.53
C ASP A 184 -5.53 17.95 -19.71
N ASN A 185 -5.01 17.08 -20.56
CA ASN A 185 -4.27 17.45 -21.77
C ASN A 185 -5.12 18.21 -22.82
N THR A 186 -6.41 18.40 -22.57
CA THR A 186 -7.29 19.20 -23.46
C THR A 186 -7.22 20.69 -23.17
N LEU A 187 -6.77 21.07 -21.98
CA LEU A 187 -6.55 22.44 -21.60
C LEU A 187 -5.17 22.91 -22.08
N TRP A 188 -5.03 24.18 -22.29
CA TRP A 188 -3.88 24.90 -22.89
C TRP A 188 -2.59 24.81 -22.10
N ASN A 189 -2.23 23.62 -21.77
CA ASN A 189 -1.19 23.28 -20.87
C ASN A 189 0.09 22.91 -21.67
N THR A 190 1.20 23.41 -21.21
CA THR A 190 2.51 23.08 -21.75
C THR A 190 3.03 21.73 -21.24
N VAL A 191 2.25 21.07 -20.40
CA VAL A 191 2.55 19.77 -19.79
C VAL A 191 1.72 18.71 -20.50
N ASP A 192 2.34 17.63 -20.89
CA ASP A 192 1.72 16.50 -21.59
C ASP A 192 1.91 15.21 -20.77
N ILE A 193 1.08 15.04 -19.74
CA ILE A 193 1.14 13.87 -18.87
C ILE A 193 0.88 12.62 -19.69
N LYS A 194 1.87 11.73 -19.76
CA LYS A 194 1.82 10.48 -20.53
C LYS A 194 1.18 9.36 -19.74
N GLU A 195 1.48 9.27 -18.45
CA GLU A 195 0.93 8.28 -17.55
C GLU A 195 0.87 8.77 -16.11
N ILE A 196 -0.04 8.15 -15.37
CA ILE A 196 -0.24 8.40 -13.95
C ILE A 196 0.05 7.12 -13.18
N PHE A 197 0.92 7.21 -12.17
CA PHE A 197 1.17 6.13 -11.23
C PHE A 197 0.61 6.49 -9.88
N LEU A 198 -0.40 5.75 -9.45
CA LEU A 198 -0.93 5.83 -8.09
C LEU A 198 -0.56 4.57 -7.31
N TRP A 199 -0.48 4.71 -6.02
CA TRP A 199 -0.41 3.61 -5.08
C TRP A 199 -1.81 3.24 -4.62
N SER A 200 -1.95 2.09 -3.94
CA SER A 200 -3.18 1.73 -3.25
C SER A 200 -2.88 1.20 -1.85
N ASP A 201 -3.63 1.66 -0.89
CA ASP A 201 -3.62 1.11 0.46
C ASP A 201 -4.34 -0.26 0.47
N CYS A 202 -5.41 -0.37 -0.32
CA CYS A 202 -6.21 -1.58 -0.39
C CYS A 202 -6.93 -1.68 -1.75
N ILE A 203 -7.05 -2.89 -2.30
CA ILE A 203 -7.96 -3.21 -3.39
C ILE A 203 -8.92 -4.30 -2.94
N LYS A 204 -10.20 -4.07 -3.20
CA LYS A 204 -11.29 -4.95 -2.81
C LYS A 204 -11.57 -6.01 -3.90
N PRO A 205 -12.25 -7.12 -3.57
CA PRO A 205 -12.63 -8.13 -4.55
C PRO A 205 -13.53 -7.61 -5.69
N ASP A 206 -14.28 -6.54 -5.46
CA ASP A 206 -15.10 -5.84 -6.46
C ASP A 206 -14.28 -4.84 -7.29
N TRP A 207 -12.94 -4.89 -7.15
CA TRP A 207 -11.95 -4.05 -7.83
C TRP A 207 -11.95 -2.57 -7.42
N THR A 208 -12.68 -2.22 -6.36
CA THR A 208 -12.61 -0.88 -5.79
C THR A 208 -11.21 -0.66 -5.19
N VAL A 209 -10.54 0.39 -5.63
CA VAL A 209 -9.24 0.81 -5.11
C VAL A 209 -9.46 1.85 -4.02
N ILE A 210 -8.83 1.66 -2.86
CA ILE A 210 -8.80 2.62 -1.76
C ILE A 210 -7.41 3.26 -1.74
N ASN A 211 -7.38 4.56 -1.85
CA ASN A 211 -6.13 5.32 -1.84
C ASN A 211 -6.32 6.67 -1.15
N LYS A 212 -5.22 7.39 -0.95
CA LYS A 212 -5.20 8.73 -0.34
C LYS A 212 -6.26 9.64 -0.93
N ILE A 213 -6.90 10.47 -0.07
CA ILE A 213 -7.86 11.51 -0.49
C ILE A 213 -7.27 12.33 -1.66
N TRP A 214 -8.09 12.77 -2.59
CA TRP A 214 -7.81 13.39 -3.90
C TRP A 214 -7.52 12.39 -5.05
N SER A 215 -7.27 11.12 -4.78
CA SER A 215 -7.05 10.13 -5.84
C SER A 215 -8.24 9.98 -6.78
N PHE A 216 -9.47 10.13 -6.27
CA PHE A 216 -10.67 10.09 -7.10
C PHE A 216 -10.72 11.24 -8.12
N SER A 217 -10.35 12.45 -7.73
CA SER A 217 -10.34 13.59 -8.63
C SER A 217 -9.27 13.44 -9.73
N ILE A 218 -8.10 12.90 -9.39
CA ILE A 218 -7.04 12.58 -10.35
C ILE A 218 -7.51 11.51 -11.32
N TRP A 219 -8.14 10.44 -10.80
CA TRP A 219 -8.71 9.38 -11.63
C TRP A 219 -9.78 9.91 -12.59
N LEU A 220 -10.67 10.78 -12.11
CA LEU A 220 -11.72 11.39 -12.93
C LEU A 220 -11.14 12.24 -14.08
N SER A 221 -10.09 13.00 -13.79
CA SER A 221 -9.37 13.78 -14.79
C SER A 221 -8.67 12.89 -15.81
N ALA A 222 -7.98 11.84 -15.34
CA ALA A 222 -7.33 10.86 -16.21
C ALA A 222 -8.33 10.20 -17.16
N TRP A 223 -9.49 9.81 -16.64
CA TRP A 223 -10.56 9.23 -17.44
C TRP A 223 -11.07 10.19 -18.52
N ASN A 224 -11.37 11.42 -18.13
CA ASN A 224 -11.87 12.44 -19.06
C ASN A 224 -10.87 12.75 -20.18
N SER A 225 -9.58 12.70 -19.87
CA SER A 225 -8.50 13.11 -20.78
C SER A 225 -7.79 11.93 -21.46
N TRP A 226 -8.26 10.72 -21.22
CA TRP A 226 -7.69 9.47 -21.79
C TRP A 226 -6.22 9.24 -21.42
N VAL A 227 -5.78 9.79 -20.29
CA VAL A 227 -4.43 9.57 -19.78
C VAL A 227 -4.37 8.21 -19.07
N PRO A 228 -3.43 7.33 -19.43
CA PRO A 228 -3.28 6.04 -18.78
C PRO A 228 -3.02 6.18 -17.28
N LEU A 229 -3.81 5.47 -16.47
CA LEU A 229 -3.64 5.42 -15.02
C LEU A 229 -3.33 4.01 -14.57
N TYR A 230 -2.20 3.87 -13.92
CA TYR A 230 -1.74 2.61 -13.34
C TYR A 230 -1.76 2.66 -11.82
N VAL A 231 -2.20 1.57 -11.20
CA VAL A 231 -2.11 1.38 -9.75
C VAL A 231 -0.94 0.46 -9.46
N VAL A 232 0.10 0.98 -8.79
CA VAL A 232 1.25 0.19 -8.36
C VAL A 232 0.92 -0.53 -7.08
N TRP A 233 0.94 -1.87 -7.08
CA TRP A 233 0.39 -2.61 -5.96
C TRP A 233 0.97 -4.03 -5.85
N SER A 234 0.69 -4.70 -4.73
CA SER A 234 1.05 -6.09 -4.46
C SER A 234 -0.20 -6.93 -4.28
N LEU A 235 -0.26 -8.10 -4.90
CA LEU A 235 -1.37 -9.04 -4.70
C LEU A 235 -1.50 -9.48 -3.22
N LEU A 236 -0.42 -9.42 -2.45
CA LEU A 236 -0.44 -9.71 -1.00
C LEU A 236 -1.30 -8.72 -0.18
N LYS A 237 -1.70 -7.59 -0.79
CA LYS A 237 -2.53 -6.55 -0.16
C LYS A 237 -4.00 -6.62 -0.53
N VAL A 238 -4.46 -7.66 -1.22
CA VAL A 238 -5.90 -7.84 -1.48
C VAL A 238 -6.64 -7.96 -0.16
N ASP A 239 -7.63 -7.10 0.02
CA ASP A 239 -8.50 -7.17 1.19
C ASP A 239 -9.74 -8.00 0.86
N THR A 240 -9.74 -9.25 1.28
CA THR A 240 -10.85 -10.19 1.07
C THR A 240 -12.02 -10.00 2.04
N THR A 241 -11.98 -8.98 2.90
CA THR A 241 -13.11 -8.68 3.81
C THR A 241 -14.17 -7.83 3.11
N ASP A 242 -15.43 -7.93 3.54
CA ASP A 242 -16.52 -7.10 3.01
C ASP A 242 -16.53 -5.67 3.57
N LYS A 243 -15.68 -5.39 4.56
CA LYS A 243 -15.62 -4.08 5.19
C LYS A 243 -14.86 -3.10 4.31
N VAL A 244 -15.45 -1.95 4.05
CA VAL A 244 -14.76 -0.81 3.42
C VAL A 244 -14.55 0.25 4.48
N TRP A 245 -13.29 0.48 4.80
CA TRP A 245 -12.91 1.48 5.78
C TRP A 245 -12.47 2.76 5.07
N ILE A 246 -13.18 3.86 5.31
CA ILE A 246 -12.68 5.19 5.01
C ILE A 246 -12.32 5.82 6.35
N GLU A 247 -11.04 5.90 6.64
CA GLU A 247 -10.53 6.47 7.88
C GLU A 247 -10.87 7.96 7.94
N THR A 248 -11.53 8.35 9.02
CA THR A 248 -11.73 9.75 9.37
C THR A 248 -10.67 10.14 10.39
N ARG A 249 -9.99 11.24 10.13
CA ARG A 249 -8.90 11.77 10.96
C ARG A 249 -9.31 13.05 11.66
N SER A 250 -8.49 13.49 12.63
CA SER A 250 -8.75 14.70 13.37
C SER A 250 -8.85 15.92 12.46
N GLY A 251 -9.88 16.74 12.63
CA GLY A 251 -9.99 18.04 11.96
C GLY A 251 -8.86 19.01 12.28
N LYS A 252 -8.16 18.81 13.40
CA LYS A 252 -6.98 19.60 13.78
C LYS A 252 -5.79 19.42 12.83
N GLU A 253 -5.73 18.34 12.05
CA GLU A 253 -4.74 18.18 10.99
C GLU A 253 -4.95 19.19 9.85
N LEU A 254 -6.21 19.54 9.55
CA LEU A 254 -6.56 20.56 8.56
C LEU A 254 -6.40 21.97 9.10
N ARG A 255 -6.85 22.18 10.34
CA ARG A 255 -6.78 23.47 11.01
C ARG A 255 -6.52 23.27 12.52
N PRO A 256 -5.25 23.34 12.97
CA PRO A 256 -4.88 23.12 14.37
C PRO A 256 -5.62 24.05 15.35
N GLU A 257 -5.87 25.28 14.93
CA GLU A 257 -6.51 26.35 15.73
C GLU A 257 -8.00 26.50 15.41
N ALA A 258 -8.65 25.44 14.92
CA ALA A 258 -10.08 25.48 14.65
C ALA A 258 -10.86 25.72 15.95
N PRO A 259 -11.83 26.66 15.97
CA PRO A 259 -12.69 26.80 17.12
C PRO A 259 -13.57 25.56 17.30
N ASP A 260 -13.88 25.21 18.56
CA ASP A 260 -14.57 23.97 18.92
C ASP A 260 -15.96 23.81 18.27
N TRP A 261 -16.59 24.92 17.89
CA TRP A 261 -17.89 24.93 17.21
C TRP A 261 -17.83 24.76 15.70
N LEU A 262 -16.63 24.69 15.09
CA LEU A 262 -16.45 24.40 13.67
C LEU A 262 -16.34 22.89 13.44
N ASP A 263 -17.35 22.33 12.78
CA ASP A 263 -17.30 20.94 12.36
C ASP A 263 -16.35 20.79 11.16
N ILE A 264 -15.36 19.90 11.28
CA ILE A 264 -14.36 19.63 10.26
C ILE A 264 -14.32 18.13 9.98
N VAL A 265 -14.74 17.75 8.79
CA VAL A 265 -14.66 16.36 8.31
C VAL A 265 -13.35 16.18 7.53
N ASN A 266 -12.51 15.26 7.99
CA ASN A 266 -11.20 14.98 7.40
C ASN A 266 -11.10 13.49 7.02
N PHE A 267 -11.42 13.16 5.78
CA PHE A 267 -11.23 11.81 5.25
C PHE A 267 -9.79 11.61 4.82
N ALA A 268 -9.21 10.45 5.17
CA ALA A 268 -7.85 10.10 4.78
C ALA A 268 -7.77 9.46 3.38
N PHE A 269 -8.86 8.82 2.93
CA PHE A 269 -8.87 8.00 1.71
C PHE A 269 -10.07 8.28 0.83
N ASP A 270 -9.88 7.98 -0.47
CA ASP A 270 -10.89 7.97 -1.52
C ASP A 270 -11.18 6.54 -1.99
N ARG A 271 -12.30 6.41 -2.69
CA ARG A 271 -12.67 5.23 -3.45
C ARG A 271 -12.52 5.49 -4.94
N ILE A 272 -11.68 4.71 -5.60
CA ILE A 272 -11.46 4.80 -7.05
C ILE A 272 -12.17 3.62 -7.70
N PRO A 273 -13.16 3.84 -8.59
CA PRO A 273 -13.77 2.78 -9.37
C PRO A 273 -12.74 2.11 -10.30
N HIS A 274 -12.85 0.81 -10.50
CA HIS A 274 -11.95 0.08 -11.41
C HIS A 274 -12.03 0.52 -12.88
N LYS A 275 -13.16 1.10 -13.27
CA LYS A 275 -13.35 1.64 -14.62
C LYS A 275 -12.27 2.69 -14.88
N CYS A 276 -11.64 2.58 -16.04
CA CYS A 276 -10.57 3.49 -16.48
C CYS A 276 -9.25 3.41 -15.70
N ILE A 277 -9.06 2.38 -14.86
CA ILE A 277 -7.72 1.96 -14.45
C ILE A 277 -7.15 1.15 -15.61
N THR A 278 -6.07 1.64 -16.21
CA THR A 278 -5.41 1.00 -17.37
C THR A 278 -4.83 -0.35 -16.97
N GLY A 279 -4.26 -0.43 -15.78
CA GLY A 279 -3.75 -1.67 -15.22
C GLY A 279 -3.30 -1.55 -13.78
N ILE A 280 -3.25 -2.70 -13.11
CA ILE A 280 -2.64 -2.86 -11.79
C ILE A 280 -1.25 -3.45 -11.99
N ILE A 281 -0.23 -2.72 -11.58
CA ILE A 281 1.17 -3.12 -11.68
C ILE A 281 1.50 -3.99 -10.47
N THR A 282 1.73 -5.27 -10.69
CA THR A 282 2.00 -6.25 -9.64
C THR A 282 3.36 -6.93 -9.85
N GLU A 283 3.79 -7.73 -8.89
CA GLU A 283 4.96 -8.59 -8.98
C GLU A 283 4.89 -9.67 -10.08
N PHE A 284 3.70 -9.88 -10.65
CA PHE A 284 3.47 -10.86 -11.72
C PHE A 284 3.15 -10.23 -13.07
N GLY A 285 3.20 -8.94 -13.15
CA GLY A 285 2.89 -8.25 -14.39
C GLY A 285 1.81 -7.18 -14.24
N VAL A 286 1.51 -6.47 -15.35
CA VAL A 286 0.33 -5.60 -15.42
C VAL A 286 -0.90 -6.48 -15.61
N ILE A 287 -1.82 -6.37 -14.69
CA ILE A 287 -3.10 -7.08 -14.76
C ILE A 287 -4.23 -6.07 -14.94
N ARG A 288 -5.25 -6.46 -15.69
CA ARG A 288 -6.50 -5.69 -15.72
C ARG A 288 -7.24 -5.88 -14.40
N PRO A 289 -7.92 -4.85 -13.87
CA PRO A 289 -8.62 -4.95 -12.59
C PRO A 289 -9.55 -6.18 -12.51
N GLU A 290 -10.24 -6.51 -13.60
CA GLU A 290 -11.20 -7.63 -13.67
C GLU A 290 -10.53 -9.01 -13.50
N ASN A 291 -9.23 -9.09 -13.70
CA ASN A 291 -8.46 -10.32 -13.55
C ASN A 291 -7.86 -10.48 -12.14
N LEU A 292 -7.98 -9.48 -11.28
CA LEU A 292 -7.36 -9.45 -9.95
C LEU A 292 -7.58 -10.75 -9.16
N MET A 293 -8.83 -11.14 -8.97
CA MET A 293 -9.17 -12.30 -8.15
C MET A 293 -8.72 -13.63 -8.79
N ARG A 294 -8.63 -13.69 -10.12
CA ARG A 294 -8.07 -14.83 -10.82
C ARG A 294 -6.58 -14.97 -10.53
N GLU A 295 -5.83 -13.87 -10.58
CA GLU A 295 -4.40 -13.88 -10.27
C GLU A 295 -4.13 -14.15 -8.78
N VAL A 296 -4.95 -13.63 -7.88
CA VAL A 296 -4.90 -13.98 -6.44
C VAL A 296 -5.10 -15.48 -6.26
N LYS A 297 -6.14 -16.06 -6.88
CA LYS A 297 -6.40 -17.51 -6.79
C LYS A 297 -5.25 -18.35 -7.34
N LYS A 298 -4.61 -17.88 -8.39
CA LYS A 298 -3.48 -18.57 -9.04
C LYS A 298 -2.22 -18.55 -8.19
N HIS A 299 -1.87 -17.40 -7.61
CA HIS A 299 -0.59 -17.18 -6.94
C HIS A 299 -0.68 -17.33 -5.42
N TYR A 300 -1.79 -16.94 -4.82
CA TYR A 300 -2.02 -16.94 -3.38
C TYR A 300 -3.37 -17.56 -2.99
N PRO A 301 -3.63 -18.84 -3.36
CA PRO A 301 -4.95 -19.50 -3.17
C PRO A 301 -5.41 -19.49 -1.71
N TRP A 302 -4.48 -19.54 -0.77
CA TRP A 302 -4.73 -19.50 0.67
C TRP A 302 -5.46 -18.21 1.14
N MET A 303 -5.43 -17.14 0.34
CA MET A 303 -6.18 -15.91 0.65
C MET A 303 -7.69 -16.08 0.53
N LEU A 304 -8.14 -17.09 -0.20
CA LEU A 304 -9.56 -17.35 -0.47
C LEU A 304 -10.12 -18.49 0.38
N GLU A 305 -9.28 -19.13 1.21
CA GLU A 305 -9.66 -20.15 2.19
C GLU A 305 -10.08 -19.49 3.52
#